data_119ffc5f4057833afa5aa966228c1543
#
_entry.id   119ffc5f4057833afa5aa966228c1543
#
_cell.length_a   1.000
_cell.length_b   1.000
_cell.length_c   1.000
_cell.angle_alpha   90.00
_cell.angle_beta   90.00
_cell.angle_gamma   90.00
#
_symmetry.space_group_name_H-M   'P 1'
#
loop_
_entity.id
_entity.type
_entity.pdbx_description
1 polymer ?
#
loop_
_entity_poly.entity_id
_entity_poly.type
_entity_poly.pdbx_seq_one_letter_code
_entity_poly.pdbx_strand_id
1 'polypeptide(L)'
;ITNIKRVMIKYGFQYLETPSFEFTESIGKFLPDKERPDAGVFSFKDEKNWLSLRYDLTAPLARYVAKNFLEIPKPFKRYQLGNVWRNEKPGPGRFREFLQFDADFVGTRSLQADAELCILISEILEECGLKKNDYLVKLSSRKITELLFKKIRINDGEQKLITLRALDKIDRLGWVEVEKLLGKGRKDKSGDFTKGANLNKSSIETIKKELNKDTPDTEDLLEIIGLFKKYGFSNYKFDPSIVRGLEYYTGPIFEVNLNFDVKNNKGQIIQFGSIGGGGRYDNLVSNFGNYDAPATGISIGLDRLVYALMQKKEFKINQSRPIIICVFNKSLMKYYIDLQKILRGANISTEIYPGENKLKKQMEYANKIKSPAVILYGENEIKIGKPTLRVLRSGEEKSIKIEDLVNEIQKII
;
A
#
# COMPACT_ATOMS: atom_id res chain seq x y z
N ILE A 1 7.92 6.03 -1.54
CA ILE A 1 7.27 7.06 -0.68
C ILE A 1 7.34 8.42 -1.36
N THR A 2 8.50 8.88 -1.81
CA THR A 2 8.69 10.20 -2.45
C THR A 2 7.74 10.41 -3.64
N ASN A 3 7.61 9.42 -4.53
CA ASN A 3 6.70 9.49 -5.67
C ASN A 3 5.23 9.63 -5.22
N ILE A 4 4.82 8.86 -4.22
CA ILE A 4 3.46 8.96 -3.66
C ILE A 4 3.20 10.38 -3.10
N LYS A 5 4.13 10.91 -2.30
CA LYS A 5 3.99 12.27 -1.74
C LYS A 5 3.86 13.33 -2.83
N ARG A 6 4.62 13.21 -3.94
CA ARG A 6 4.53 14.14 -5.08
C ARG A 6 3.14 14.13 -5.72
N VAL A 7 2.56 12.94 -5.91
CA VAL A 7 1.21 12.79 -6.43
C VAL A 7 0.19 13.41 -5.45
N MET A 8 0.32 13.17 -4.14
CA MET A 8 -0.58 13.74 -3.14
C MET A 8 -0.61 15.27 -3.16
N ILE A 9 0.56 15.90 -3.26
CA ILE A 9 0.67 17.36 -3.37
C ILE A 9 -0.03 17.86 -4.64
N LYS A 10 0.19 17.19 -5.78
CA LYS A 10 -0.45 17.52 -7.06
C LYS A 10 -1.99 17.48 -6.97
N TYR A 11 -2.54 16.52 -6.21
CA TYR A 11 -3.98 16.39 -6.02
C TYR A 11 -4.53 17.22 -4.84
N GLY A 12 -3.70 17.99 -4.15
CA GLY A 12 -4.10 18.88 -3.06
C GLY A 12 -4.50 18.16 -1.78
N PHE A 13 -3.97 16.97 -1.52
CA PHE A 13 -4.17 16.26 -0.27
C PHE A 13 -3.23 16.75 0.82
N GLN A 14 -3.72 16.84 2.04
CA GLN A 14 -2.96 17.22 3.23
C GLN A 14 -2.50 15.98 4.00
N TYR A 15 -1.27 16.01 4.51
CA TYR A 15 -0.78 14.94 5.37
C TYR A 15 -1.34 15.09 6.79
N LEU A 16 -1.95 14.02 7.29
CA LEU A 16 -2.41 13.93 8.67
C LEU A 16 -2.11 12.54 9.21
N GLU A 17 -1.32 12.47 10.27
CA GLU A 17 -0.99 11.23 10.97
C GLU A 17 -1.85 11.07 12.23
N THR A 18 -2.44 9.88 12.37
CA THR A 18 -3.21 9.47 13.56
C THR A 18 -2.36 8.57 14.46
N PRO A 19 -2.70 8.42 15.76
CA PRO A 19 -1.98 7.54 16.68
C PRO A 19 -1.89 6.09 16.21
N SER A 20 -0.83 5.38 16.62
CA SER A 20 -0.59 3.98 16.27
C SER A 20 -1.44 3.00 17.08
N PHE A 21 -1.96 3.43 18.22
CA PHE A 21 -2.86 2.63 19.06
C PHE A 21 -4.12 3.42 19.39
N GLU A 22 -5.19 2.68 19.58
CA GLU A 22 -6.55 3.18 19.79
C GLU A 22 -7.19 2.42 20.95
N PHE A 23 -8.24 2.96 21.53
CA PHE A 23 -9.06 2.19 22.46
C PHE A 23 -9.67 0.99 21.75
N THR A 24 -9.55 -0.21 22.33
CA THR A 24 -10.04 -1.47 21.74
C THR A 24 -11.54 -1.41 21.42
N GLU A 25 -12.32 -0.76 22.26
CA GLU A 25 -13.76 -0.55 22.03
C GLU A 25 -14.03 0.23 20.73
N SER A 26 -13.17 1.17 20.38
CA SER A 26 -13.30 1.97 19.16
C SER A 26 -13.01 1.13 17.91
N ILE A 27 -12.02 0.23 17.98
CA ILE A 27 -11.66 -0.67 16.88
C ILE A 27 -12.69 -1.79 16.74
N GLY A 28 -13.13 -2.37 17.85
CA GLY A 28 -14.05 -3.52 17.88
C GLY A 28 -15.37 -3.32 17.15
N LYS A 29 -15.83 -2.08 17.00
CA LYS A 29 -17.05 -1.76 16.24
C LYS A 29 -16.94 -2.05 14.73
N PHE A 30 -15.73 -2.17 14.21
CA PHE A 30 -15.42 -2.29 12.77
C PHE A 30 -14.68 -3.57 12.41
N LEU A 31 -14.42 -4.43 13.39
CA LEU A 31 -13.83 -5.73 13.14
C LEU A 31 -14.88 -6.71 12.61
N PRO A 32 -14.50 -7.59 11.68
CA PRO A 32 -15.42 -8.55 11.06
C PRO A 32 -16.03 -9.55 12.05
N ASP A 33 -15.45 -9.69 13.23
CA ASP A 33 -15.88 -10.65 14.25
C ASP A 33 -16.17 -9.96 15.58
N LYS A 34 -17.45 -9.68 15.84
CA LYS A 34 -17.92 -9.05 17.09
C LYS A 34 -17.80 -9.95 18.31
N GLU A 35 -17.81 -11.27 18.11
CA GLU A 35 -17.73 -12.26 19.18
C GLU A 35 -16.28 -12.52 19.64
N ARG A 36 -15.31 -12.15 18.80
CA ARG A 36 -13.88 -12.25 19.09
C ARG A 36 -13.17 -10.95 18.71
N PRO A 37 -13.35 -9.87 19.48
CA PRO A 37 -12.73 -8.59 19.19
C PRO A 37 -11.21 -8.65 19.11
N ASP A 38 -10.60 -9.65 19.77
CA ASP A 38 -9.14 -9.89 19.74
C ASP A 38 -8.71 -10.70 18.50
N ALA A 39 -9.64 -11.28 17.75
CA ALA A 39 -9.30 -12.05 16.55
C ALA A 39 -8.87 -11.11 15.44
N GLY A 40 -7.60 -11.17 15.08
CA GLY A 40 -7.02 -10.33 14.03
C GLY A 40 -6.41 -9.00 14.50
N VAL A 41 -6.53 -8.65 15.78
CA VAL A 41 -6.01 -7.42 16.39
C VAL A 41 -4.96 -7.72 17.44
N PHE A 42 -3.99 -6.83 17.61
CA PHE A 42 -3.06 -6.87 18.73
C PHE A 42 -3.52 -5.90 19.81
N SER A 43 -3.91 -6.41 20.96
CA SER A 43 -4.40 -5.62 22.08
C SER A 43 -3.55 -5.82 23.33
N PHE A 44 -3.47 -4.78 24.16
CA PHE A 44 -2.78 -4.80 25.44
C PHE A 44 -3.52 -3.93 26.46
N LYS A 45 -3.28 -4.19 27.73
CA LYS A 45 -3.91 -3.45 28.82
C LYS A 45 -2.97 -2.34 29.30
N ASP A 46 -3.47 -1.11 29.36
CA ASP A 46 -2.83 0.04 29.94
C ASP A 46 -3.64 0.49 31.16
N GLU A 47 -3.14 0.19 32.36
CA GLU A 47 -3.83 0.37 33.63
C GLU A 47 -5.28 -0.16 33.61
N LYS A 48 -6.26 0.70 33.34
CA LYS A 48 -7.69 0.39 33.33
C LYS A 48 -8.27 0.15 31.94
N ASN A 49 -7.54 0.59 30.88
CA ASN A 49 -8.05 0.60 29.53
C ASN A 49 -7.44 -0.53 28.68
N TRP A 50 -8.23 -1.08 27.78
CA TRP A 50 -7.73 -1.92 26.72
C TRP A 50 -7.39 -1.05 25.52
N LEU A 51 -6.13 -1.12 25.05
CA LEU A 51 -5.63 -0.48 23.85
C LEU A 51 -5.32 -1.53 22.80
N SER A 52 -5.46 -1.14 21.54
CA SER A 52 -5.14 -2.01 20.40
C SER A 52 -4.28 -1.25 19.40
N LEU A 53 -3.37 -1.95 18.75
CA LEU A 53 -2.67 -1.41 17.59
C LEU A 53 -3.69 -1.22 16.45
N ARG A 54 -3.62 -0.09 15.75
CA ARG A 54 -4.54 0.24 14.65
C ARG A 54 -4.51 -0.83 13.57
N TYR A 55 -5.67 -1.30 13.17
CA TYR A 55 -5.87 -2.32 12.15
C TYR A 55 -5.85 -1.74 10.72
N ASP A 56 -6.27 -0.48 10.59
CA ASP A 56 -6.26 0.35 9.38
C ASP A 56 -5.95 1.81 9.74
N LEU A 57 -5.96 2.70 8.75
CA LEU A 57 -5.77 4.13 8.95
C LEU A 57 -7.10 4.91 8.86
N THR A 58 -8.20 4.24 8.51
CA THR A 58 -9.51 4.83 8.25
C THR A 58 -10.32 5.03 9.53
N ALA A 59 -10.37 4.03 10.42
CA ALA A 59 -11.09 4.15 11.71
C ALA A 59 -10.48 5.24 12.62
N PRO A 60 -9.13 5.34 12.79
CA PRO A 60 -8.51 6.47 13.48
C PRO A 60 -8.81 7.83 12.85
N LEU A 61 -8.87 7.91 11.51
CA LEU A 61 -9.28 9.14 10.81
C LEU A 61 -10.72 9.52 11.16
N ALA A 62 -11.64 8.57 11.11
CA ALA A 62 -13.05 8.83 11.41
C ALA A 62 -13.23 9.40 12.84
N ARG A 63 -12.50 8.83 13.82
CA ARG A 63 -12.48 9.34 15.19
C ARG A 63 -11.88 10.75 15.28
N TYR A 64 -10.76 11.01 14.58
CA TYR A 64 -10.15 12.33 14.52
C TYR A 64 -11.12 13.37 13.94
N VAL A 65 -11.78 13.04 12.82
CA VAL A 65 -12.77 13.92 12.18
C VAL A 65 -13.94 14.19 13.10
N ALA A 66 -14.48 13.18 13.76
CA ALA A 66 -15.59 13.36 14.70
C ALA A 66 -15.22 14.31 15.84
N LYS A 67 -13.99 14.20 16.38
CA LYS A 67 -13.50 15.06 17.46
C LYS A 67 -13.31 16.52 17.03
N ASN A 68 -12.86 16.74 15.79
CA ASN A 68 -12.48 18.06 15.27
C ASN A 68 -13.44 18.55 14.18
N PHE A 69 -14.68 18.04 14.15
CA PHE A 69 -15.61 18.20 13.02
C PHE A 69 -15.89 19.65 12.65
N LEU A 70 -16.02 20.54 13.63
CA LEU A 70 -16.33 21.96 13.39
C LEU A 70 -15.14 22.77 12.87
N GLU A 71 -13.92 22.31 13.15
CA GLU A 71 -12.68 23.01 12.80
C GLU A 71 -12.12 22.58 11.42
N ILE A 72 -12.46 21.36 10.98
CA ILE A 72 -11.97 20.82 9.72
C ILE A 72 -12.75 21.37 8.53
N PRO A 73 -12.07 21.93 7.48
CA PRO A 73 -12.73 22.34 6.25
C PRO A 73 -13.34 21.13 5.53
N LYS A 74 -14.48 21.32 4.85
CA LYS A 74 -15.17 20.27 4.09
C LYS A 74 -15.34 20.69 2.64
N PRO A 75 -15.03 19.83 1.67
CA PRO A 75 -14.46 18.48 1.84
C PRO A 75 -13.02 18.51 2.35
N PHE A 76 -12.69 17.61 3.27
CA PHE A 76 -11.34 17.41 3.80
C PHE A 76 -10.63 16.32 3.00
N LYS A 77 -9.54 16.69 2.33
CA LYS A 77 -8.67 15.77 1.55
C LYS A 77 -7.44 15.45 2.37
N ARG A 78 -7.36 14.22 2.85
CA ARG A 78 -6.28 13.78 3.73
C ARG A 78 -5.55 12.57 3.17
N TYR A 79 -4.24 12.49 3.37
CA TYR A 79 -3.50 11.24 3.18
C TYR A 79 -2.62 10.92 4.38
N GLN A 80 -2.29 9.64 4.54
CA GLN A 80 -1.39 9.13 5.56
C GLN A 80 -0.57 7.96 5.03
N LEU A 81 0.69 7.89 5.49
CA LEU A 81 1.54 6.71 5.41
C LEU A 81 1.77 6.24 6.83
N GLY A 82 1.48 5.00 7.13
CA GLY A 82 1.66 4.51 8.49
C GLY A 82 1.61 2.98 8.59
N ASN A 83 2.27 2.45 9.60
CA ASN A 83 2.18 1.04 9.90
C ASN A 83 0.80 0.70 10.44
N VAL A 84 0.30 -0.46 10.02
CA VAL A 84 -0.91 -1.09 10.54
C VAL A 84 -0.58 -2.52 10.94
N TRP A 85 -1.36 -3.06 11.89
CA TRP A 85 -1.07 -4.35 12.50
C TRP A 85 -2.27 -5.27 12.38
N ARG A 86 -2.04 -6.48 11.84
CA ARG A 86 -3.07 -7.51 11.69
C ARG A 86 -2.56 -8.85 12.20
N ASN A 87 -3.25 -9.43 13.15
CA ASN A 87 -2.91 -10.75 13.69
C ASN A 87 -3.39 -11.87 12.75
N GLU A 88 -2.97 -11.79 11.49
CA GLU A 88 -3.28 -12.76 10.44
C GLU A 88 -2.08 -13.66 10.15
N LYS A 89 -2.34 -14.78 9.45
CA LYS A 89 -1.26 -15.68 9.00
C LYS A 89 -0.40 -14.97 7.95
N PRO A 90 0.93 -14.85 8.18
CA PRO A 90 1.84 -14.23 7.21
C PRO A 90 1.91 -14.98 5.88
N GLY A 91 2.25 -14.25 4.82
CA GLY A 91 2.42 -14.79 3.47
C GLY A 91 3.24 -13.85 2.58
N PRO A 92 3.45 -14.18 1.31
CA PRO A 92 4.18 -13.33 0.37
C PRO A 92 3.55 -11.93 0.26
N GLY A 93 4.31 -10.89 0.62
CA GLY A 93 3.84 -9.52 0.71
C GLY A 93 2.78 -9.26 1.78
N ARG A 94 2.54 -10.20 2.70
CA ARG A 94 1.64 -10.07 3.86
C ARG A 94 2.41 -10.29 5.13
N PHE A 95 2.49 -9.25 5.94
CA PHE A 95 3.14 -9.24 7.25
C PHE A 95 2.11 -8.92 8.33
N ARG A 96 2.42 -9.20 9.58
CA ARG A 96 1.59 -8.81 10.72
C ARG A 96 1.68 -7.32 11.02
N GLU A 97 2.80 -6.72 10.72
CA GLU A 97 3.02 -5.28 10.64
C GLU A 97 3.41 -4.94 9.21
N PHE A 98 2.73 -3.98 8.59
CA PHE A 98 3.03 -3.55 7.23
C PHE A 98 2.69 -2.09 7.02
N LEU A 99 3.38 -1.47 6.08
CA LEU A 99 3.18 -0.07 5.73
C LEU A 99 1.98 0.07 4.79
N GLN A 100 1.01 0.87 5.19
CA GLN A 100 -0.18 1.22 4.43
C GLN A 100 -0.15 2.69 4.05
N PHE A 101 -0.61 2.99 2.86
CA PHE A 101 -0.91 4.33 2.39
C PHE A 101 -2.42 4.45 2.22
N ASP A 102 -3.01 5.51 2.77
CA ASP A 102 -4.42 5.85 2.60
C ASP A 102 -4.58 7.28 2.11
N ALA A 103 -5.59 7.49 1.25
CA ALA A 103 -6.06 8.80 0.83
C ALA A 103 -7.58 8.85 0.90
N ASP A 104 -8.11 9.89 1.55
CA ASP A 104 -9.53 10.00 1.88
C ASP A 104 -10.08 11.39 1.56
N PHE A 105 -11.33 11.40 1.07
CA PHE A 105 -12.21 12.56 1.05
C PHE A 105 -13.24 12.42 2.16
N VAL A 106 -13.37 13.41 3.03
CA VAL A 106 -14.35 13.41 4.11
C VAL A 106 -15.23 14.66 4.01
N GLY A 107 -16.53 14.50 4.21
CA GLY A 107 -17.52 15.59 4.15
C GLY A 107 -18.02 15.88 2.74
N THR A 108 -18.07 14.88 1.85
CA THR A 108 -18.67 15.02 0.51
C THR A 108 -19.45 13.78 0.07
N ARG A 109 -20.62 13.99 -0.52
CA ARG A 109 -21.42 12.94 -1.18
C ARG A 109 -21.15 12.83 -2.68
N SER A 110 -20.32 13.74 -3.23
CA SER A 110 -20.04 13.77 -4.66
C SER A 110 -19.30 12.51 -5.11
N LEU A 111 -19.84 11.83 -6.10
CA LEU A 111 -19.21 10.66 -6.74
C LEU A 111 -17.97 11.03 -7.58
N GLN A 112 -17.73 12.33 -7.81
CA GLN A 112 -16.48 12.82 -8.37
C GLN A 112 -15.28 12.46 -7.46
N ALA A 113 -15.46 12.49 -6.13
CA ALA A 113 -14.42 12.09 -5.20
C ALA A 113 -14.06 10.61 -5.36
N ASP A 114 -15.07 9.74 -5.55
CA ASP A 114 -14.85 8.31 -5.80
C ASP A 114 -14.11 8.07 -7.12
N ALA A 115 -14.52 8.77 -8.18
CA ALA A 115 -13.84 8.70 -9.47
C ALA A 115 -12.40 9.23 -9.40
N GLU A 116 -12.17 10.36 -8.72
CA GLU A 116 -10.83 10.95 -8.53
C GLU A 116 -9.90 9.98 -7.79
N LEU A 117 -10.38 9.27 -6.77
CA LEU A 117 -9.60 8.27 -6.05
C LEU A 117 -9.17 7.10 -6.92
N CYS A 118 -10.01 6.63 -7.84
CA CYS A 118 -9.64 5.58 -8.79
C CYS A 118 -8.57 6.05 -9.78
N ILE A 119 -8.61 7.29 -10.22
CA ILE A 119 -7.58 7.89 -11.08
C ILE A 119 -6.29 8.11 -10.28
N LEU A 120 -6.41 8.61 -9.07
CA LEU A 120 -5.30 8.86 -8.15
C LEU A 120 -4.51 7.57 -7.85
N ILE A 121 -5.19 6.46 -7.51
CA ILE A 121 -4.49 5.20 -7.22
C ILE A 121 -3.75 4.70 -8.46
N SER A 122 -4.32 4.87 -9.66
CA SER A 122 -3.66 4.51 -10.91
C SER A 122 -2.40 5.34 -11.16
N GLU A 123 -2.46 6.65 -10.96
CA GLU A 123 -1.28 7.52 -11.11
C GLU A 123 -0.19 7.17 -10.09
N ILE A 124 -0.56 6.88 -8.84
CA ILE A 124 0.40 6.43 -7.81
C ILE A 124 1.12 5.15 -8.26
N LEU A 125 0.39 4.18 -8.79
CA LEU A 125 0.96 2.90 -9.20
C LEU A 125 1.91 3.07 -10.40
N GLU A 126 1.54 3.93 -11.36
CA GLU A 126 2.37 4.25 -12.52
C GLU A 126 3.64 5.01 -12.10
N GLU A 127 3.55 5.98 -11.21
CA GLU A 127 4.69 6.69 -10.64
C GLU A 127 5.60 5.80 -9.77
N CYS A 128 5.06 4.71 -9.23
CA CYS A 128 5.84 3.70 -8.52
C CYS A 128 6.50 2.66 -9.44
N GLY A 129 6.20 2.67 -10.75
CA GLY A 129 6.86 1.83 -11.77
C GLY A 129 6.01 0.71 -12.36
N LEU A 130 4.71 0.64 -12.07
CA LEU A 130 3.79 -0.22 -12.81
C LEU A 130 3.36 0.46 -14.13
N LYS A 131 3.17 -0.34 -15.18
CA LYS A 131 2.59 0.13 -16.45
C LYS A 131 1.07 -0.08 -16.41
N LYS A 132 0.31 0.67 -17.23
CA LYS A 132 -1.17 0.53 -17.32
C LYS A 132 -1.65 -0.93 -17.50
N ASN A 133 -0.91 -1.74 -18.25
CA ASN A 133 -1.27 -3.14 -18.49
C ASN A 133 -0.92 -4.07 -17.30
N ASP A 134 -0.22 -3.60 -16.30
CA ASP A 134 0.22 -4.42 -15.17
C ASP A 134 -0.85 -4.56 -14.08
N TYR A 135 -1.88 -3.73 -14.11
CA TYR A 135 -2.94 -3.72 -13.10
C TYR A 135 -4.28 -3.33 -13.70
N LEU A 136 -5.33 -3.56 -12.93
CA LEU A 136 -6.70 -3.18 -13.29
C LEU A 136 -7.44 -2.69 -12.06
N VAL A 137 -8.13 -1.57 -12.16
CA VAL A 137 -9.04 -1.07 -11.14
C VAL A 137 -10.39 -1.71 -11.35
N LYS A 138 -10.79 -2.58 -10.44
CA LYS A 138 -12.12 -3.17 -10.43
C LYS A 138 -13.08 -2.28 -9.66
N LEU A 139 -14.30 -2.13 -10.15
CA LEU A 139 -15.34 -1.26 -9.63
C LEU A 139 -16.60 -2.06 -9.31
N SER A 140 -17.15 -1.87 -8.12
CA SER A 140 -18.43 -2.43 -7.67
C SER A 140 -19.18 -1.41 -6.81
N SER A 141 -20.35 -1.80 -6.26
CA SER A 141 -21.09 -1.00 -5.27
C SER A 141 -21.81 -1.89 -4.27
N ARG A 142 -21.85 -1.45 -3.02
CA ARG A 142 -22.71 -2.09 -1.97
C ARG A 142 -24.18 -2.11 -2.34
N LYS A 143 -24.64 -1.16 -3.14
CA LYS A 143 -26.02 -1.12 -3.65
C LYS A 143 -26.38 -2.38 -4.46
N ILE A 144 -25.41 -2.97 -5.18
CA ILE A 144 -25.62 -4.23 -5.91
C ILE A 144 -25.96 -5.36 -4.93
N THR A 145 -25.21 -5.49 -3.85
CA THR A 145 -25.48 -6.54 -2.84
C THR A 145 -26.78 -6.28 -2.08
N GLU A 146 -27.13 -5.03 -1.82
CA GLU A 146 -28.42 -4.67 -1.22
C GLU A 146 -29.60 -5.00 -2.14
N LEU A 147 -29.51 -4.68 -3.42
CA LEU A 147 -30.52 -5.04 -4.43
C LEU A 147 -30.62 -6.56 -4.57
N LEU A 148 -29.47 -7.27 -4.55
CA LEU A 148 -29.43 -8.73 -4.58
C LEU A 148 -30.17 -9.33 -3.37
N PHE A 149 -29.91 -8.84 -2.15
CA PHE A 149 -30.60 -9.32 -0.94
C PHE A 149 -32.11 -9.07 -0.97
N LYS A 150 -32.54 -7.91 -1.49
CA LYS A 150 -33.97 -7.64 -1.73
C LYS A 150 -34.58 -8.67 -2.72
N LYS A 151 -33.88 -8.95 -3.81
CA LYS A 151 -34.32 -9.87 -4.87
C LYS A 151 -34.47 -11.30 -4.37
N ILE A 152 -33.55 -11.78 -3.54
CA ILE A 152 -33.60 -13.11 -2.93
C ILE A 152 -34.29 -13.14 -1.56
N ARG A 153 -34.87 -11.99 -1.12
CA ARG A 153 -35.69 -11.84 0.08
C ARG A 153 -34.95 -12.21 1.38
N ILE A 154 -33.66 -11.89 1.47
CA ILE A 154 -32.92 -12.03 2.74
C ILE A 154 -33.05 -10.74 3.54
N ASN A 155 -33.66 -10.85 4.74
CA ASN A 155 -33.82 -9.72 5.67
C ASN A 155 -32.94 -9.88 6.91
N ASP A 156 -32.61 -11.12 7.28
CA ASP A 156 -31.79 -11.43 8.46
C ASP A 156 -30.34 -10.93 8.30
N GLY A 157 -29.86 -10.21 9.30
CA GLY A 157 -28.53 -9.59 9.28
C GLY A 157 -27.39 -10.61 9.34
N GLU A 158 -27.55 -11.69 10.12
CA GLU A 158 -26.54 -12.75 10.21
C GLU A 158 -26.43 -13.49 8.87
N GLN A 159 -27.55 -13.81 8.25
CA GLN A 159 -27.58 -14.48 6.94
C GLN A 159 -26.95 -13.61 5.84
N LYS A 160 -27.21 -12.28 5.84
CA LYS A 160 -26.54 -11.33 4.95
C LYS A 160 -25.03 -11.36 5.13
N LEU A 161 -24.57 -11.30 6.38
CA LEU A 161 -23.15 -11.30 6.71
C LEU A 161 -22.45 -12.60 6.27
N ILE A 162 -23.05 -13.77 6.54
CA ILE A 162 -22.52 -15.06 6.11
C ILE A 162 -22.46 -15.12 4.58
N THR A 163 -23.48 -14.62 3.89
CA THR A 163 -23.50 -14.54 2.43
C THR A 163 -22.37 -13.68 1.89
N LEU A 164 -22.17 -12.46 2.42
CA LEU A 164 -21.08 -11.58 2.03
C LEU A 164 -19.70 -12.22 2.27
N ARG A 165 -19.51 -12.85 3.44
CA ARG A 165 -18.28 -13.59 3.78
C ARG A 165 -18.02 -14.79 2.87
N ALA A 166 -19.07 -15.42 2.34
CA ALA A 166 -18.95 -16.49 1.36
C ALA A 166 -18.52 -15.94 0.00
N LEU A 167 -19.15 -14.86 -0.46
CA LEU A 167 -18.85 -14.21 -1.74
C LEU A 167 -17.44 -13.63 -1.78
N ASP A 168 -16.95 -13.03 -0.70
CA ASP A 168 -15.58 -12.52 -0.56
C ASP A 168 -14.48 -13.59 -0.79
N LYS A 169 -14.87 -14.88 -0.69
CA LYS A 169 -13.97 -16.01 -0.89
C LYS A 169 -13.97 -16.55 -2.33
N ILE A 170 -14.75 -15.95 -3.24
CA ILE A 170 -14.99 -16.50 -4.59
C ILE A 170 -13.68 -16.64 -5.38
N ASP A 171 -12.85 -15.64 -5.37
CA ASP A 171 -11.55 -15.63 -6.06
C ASP A 171 -10.60 -16.71 -5.50
N ARG A 172 -10.69 -16.99 -4.20
CA ARG A 172 -9.79 -17.91 -3.50
C ARG A 172 -10.25 -19.37 -3.58
N LEU A 173 -11.55 -19.61 -3.40
CA LEU A 173 -12.11 -20.95 -3.26
C LEU A 173 -12.73 -21.46 -4.57
N GLY A 174 -13.08 -20.56 -5.48
CA GLY A 174 -13.88 -20.88 -6.66
C GLY A 174 -15.36 -21.06 -6.33
N TRP A 175 -16.20 -21.01 -7.40
CA TRP A 175 -17.65 -21.02 -7.25
C TRP A 175 -18.18 -22.27 -6.56
N VAL A 176 -17.65 -23.46 -6.87
CA VAL A 176 -18.11 -24.74 -6.29
C VAL A 176 -18.05 -24.75 -4.75
N GLU A 177 -16.98 -24.22 -4.18
CA GLU A 177 -16.82 -24.17 -2.73
C GLU A 177 -17.62 -23.04 -2.09
N VAL A 178 -17.78 -21.92 -2.81
CA VAL A 178 -18.63 -20.80 -2.36
C VAL A 178 -20.10 -21.19 -2.39
N GLU A 179 -20.56 -21.96 -3.37
CA GLU A 179 -21.93 -22.49 -3.41
C GLU A 179 -22.27 -23.31 -2.18
N LYS A 180 -21.33 -24.12 -1.65
CA LYS A 180 -21.51 -24.85 -0.40
C LYS A 180 -21.66 -23.89 0.79
N LEU A 181 -20.87 -22.82 0.83
CA LEU A 181 -20.95 -21.78 1.88
C LEU A 181 -22.24 -20.95 1.78
N LEU A 182 -22.76 -20.73 0.59
CA LEU A 182 -24.07 -20.10 0.40
C LEU A 182 -25.21 -21.03 0.83
N GLY A 183 -25.03 -22.36 0.69
CA GLY A 183 -25.95 -23.40 1.13
C GLY A 183 -25.76 -23.75 2.61
N LYS A 184 -25.64 -25.03 2.91
CA LYS A 184 -25.58 -25.59 4.28
C LYS A 184 -24.24 -25.36 4.99
N GLY A 185 -23.17 -25.05 4.24
CA GLY A 185 -21.81 -24.92 4.76
C GLY A 185 -20.85 -25.95 4.16
N ARG A 186 -19.58 -25.90 4.59
CA ARG A 186 -18.52 -26.78 4.08
C ARG A 186 -17.56 -27.22 5.18
N LYS A 187 -16.96 -28.38 4.99
CA LYS A 187 -15.75 -28.78 5.71
C LYS A 187 -14.52 -28.35 4.91
N ASP A 188 -13.52 -27.81 5.57
CA ASP A 188 -12.24 -27.51 4.94
C ASP A 188 -11.32 -28.74 4.90
N LYS A 189 -10.09 -28.57 4.42
CA LYS A 189 -9.10 -29.66 4.34
C LYS A 189 -8.62 -30.16 5.70
N SER A 190 -8.77 -29.37 6.77
CA SER A 190 -8.47 -29.77 8.16
C SER A 190 -9.62 -30.50 8.85
N GLY A 191 -10.79 -30.53 8.21
CA GLY A 191 -12.01 -31.15 8.77
C GLY A 191 -12.90 -30.17 9.51
N ASP A 192 -12.50 -28.92 9.66
CA ASP A 192 -13.28 -27.88 10.33
C ASP A 192 -14.50 -27.50 9.51
N PHE A 193 -15.66 -27.46 10.16
CA PHE A 193 -16.92 -27.11 9.51
C PHE A 193 -17.21 -25.62 9.62
N THR A 194 -17.43 -24.99 8.48
CA THR A 194 -17.91 -23.60 8.39
C THR A 194 -19.40 -23.61 8.06
N LYS A 195 -20.23 -23.04 8.94
CA LYS A 195 -21.68 -22.86 8.75
C LYS A 195 -21.93 -22.03 7.49
N GLY A 196 -22.89 -22.41 6.67
CA GLY A 196 -23.31 -21.69 5.49
C GLY A 196 -24.44 -20.71 5.75
N ALA A 197 -24.77 -19.92 4.71
CA ALA A 197 -25.87 -18.96 4.74
C ALA A 197 -27.26 -19.61 4.67
N ASN A 198 -27.34 -20.92 4.47
CA ASN A 198 -28.54 -21.70 4.35
C ASN A 198 -29.54 -21.21 3.28
N LEU A 199 -29.00 -20.75 2.13
CA LEU A 199 -29.78 -20.29 0.99
C LEU A 199 -30.32 -21.49 0.20
N ASN A 200 -31.50 -21.33 -0.38
CA ASN A 200 -32.06 -22.34 -1.30
C ASN A 200 -31.37 -22.22 -2.68
N LYS A 201 -31.54 -23.25 -3.50
CA LYS A 201 -30.91 -23.37 -4.82
C LYS A 201 -31.27 -22.21 -5.76
N SER A 202 -32.55 -21.80 -5.78
CA SER A 202 -33.00 -20.67 -6.62
C SER A 202 -32.33 -19.35 -6.24
N SER A 203 -32.15 -19.07 -4.94
CA SER A 203 -31.41 -17.90 -4.46
C SER A 203 -29.94 -17.92 -4.87
N ILE A 204 -29.28 -19.09 -4.79
CA ILE A 204 -27.89 -19.27 -5.19
C ILE A 204 -27.72 -19.04 -6.71
N GLU A 205 -28.64 -19.60 -7.53
CA GLU A 205 -28.63 -19.35 -8.98
C GLU A 205 -28.86 -17.87 -9.33
N THR A 206 -29.74 -17.18 -8.59
CA THR A 206 -29.95 -15.75 -8.73
C THR A 206 -28.68 -14.97 -8.42
N ILE A 207 -27.98 -15.28 -7.32
CA ILE A 207 -26.68 -14.69 -6.97
C ILE A 207 -25.68 -14.89 -8.11
N LYS A 208 -25.56 -16.12 -8.60
CA LYS A 208 -24.64 -16.46 -9.69
C LYS A 208 -24.92 -15.64 -10.96
N LYS A 209 -26.20 -15.48 -11.31
CA LYS A 209 -26.62 -14.67 -12.47
C LYS A 209 -26.27 -13.19 -12.30
N GLU A 210 -26.53 -12.61 -11.12
CA GLU A 210 -26.24 -11.20 -10.86
C GLU A 210 -24.75 -10.91 -10.84
N LEU A 211 -23.93 -11.83 -10.28
CA LEU A 211 -22.47 -11.66 -10.23
C LEU A 211 -21.77 -11.91 -11.59
N ASN A 212 -22.47 -12.44 -12.57
CA ASN A 212 -21.96 -12.61 -13.94
C ASN A 212 -22.36 -11.47 -14.90
N LYS A 213 -22.93 -10.38 -14.38
CA LYS A 213 -23.22 -9.20 -15.20
C LYS A 213 -21.93 -8.47 -15.58
N ASP A 214 -21.84 -8.06 -16.84
CA ASP A 214 -20.71 -7.29 -17.37
C ASP A 214 -20.94 -5.77 -17.34
N THR A 215 -22.17 -5.32 -17.06
CA THR A 215 -22.55 -3.91 -17.02
C THR A 215 -23.27 -3.57 -15.72
N PRO A 216 -22.91 -2.44 -15.08
CA PRO A 216 -23.59 -1.98 -13.89
C PRO A 216 -24.99 -1.44 -14.22
N ASP A 217 -25.89 -1.58 -13.24
CA ASP A 217 -27.26 -1.09 -13.30
C ASP A 217 -27.59 -0.12 -12.13
N THR A 218 -26.59 0.26 -11.35
CA THR A 218 -26.77 1.23 -10.24
C THR A 218 -26.35 2.63 -10.66
N GLU A 219 -27.11 3.64 -10.24
CA GLU A 219 -26.90 5.06 -10.61
C GLU A 219 -25.50 5.56 -10.25
N ASP A 220 -24.99 5.19 -9.07
CA ASP A 220 -23.66 5.59 -8.59
C ASP A 220 -22.54 5.09 -9.52
N LEU A 221 -22.61 3.84 -9.96
CA LEU A 221 -21.61 3.30 -10.88
C LEU A 221 -21.73 3.89 -12.29
N LEU A 222 -22.94 4.14 -12.76
CA LEU A 222 -23.16 4.78 -14.07
C LEU A 222 -22.60 6.22 -14.08
N GLU A 223 -22.78 6.97 -12.98
CA GLU A 223 -22.21 8.31 -12.84
C GLU A 223 -20.67 8.26 -12.80
N ILE A 224 -20.08 7.37 -12.00
CA ILE A 224 -18.62 7.21 -11.92
C ILE A 224 -18.03 6.85 -13.29
N ILE A 225 -18.64 5.91 -14.02
CA ILE A 225 -18.19 5.53 -15.37
C ILE A 225 -18.33 6.71 -16.35
N GLY A 226 -19.38 7.51 -16.21
CA GLY A 226 -19.54 8.74 -16.96
C GLY A 226 -18.42 9.74 -16.69
N LEU A 227 -18.00 9.87 -15.43
CA LEU A 227 -16.85 10.69 -15.03
C LEU A 227 -15.54 10.12 -15.58
N PHE A 228 -15.29 8.80 -15.49
CA PHE A 228 -14.12 8.17 -16.08
C PHE A 228 -13.98 8.49 -17.58
N LYS A 229 -15.06 8.43 -18.34
CA LYS A 229 -15.05 8.81 -19.76
C LYS A 229 -14.63 10.27 -19.97
N LYS A 230 -15.15 11.21 -19.14
CA LYS A 230 -14.80 12.63 -19.21
C LYS A 230 -13.31 12.87 -18.86
N TYR A 231 -12.75 12.11 -17.91
CA TYR A 231 -11.33 12.16 -17.54
C TYR A 231 -10.41 11.40 -18.51
N GLY A 232 -10.97 10.64 -19.47
CA GLY A 232 -10.18 9.75 -20.34
C GLY A 232 -9.57 8.55 -19.59
N PHE A 233 -10.12 8.18 -18.43
CA PHE A 233 -9.68 7.04 -17.65
C PHE A 233 -10.33 5.76 -18.18
N SER A 234 -9.51 4.80 -18.59
CA SER A 234 -9.98 3.54 -19.22
C SER A 234 -9.48 2.27 -18.51
N ASN A 235 -8.57 2.40 -17.52
CA ASN A 235 -7.97 1.25 -16.84
C ASN A 235 -8.84 0.73 -15.69
N TYR A 236 -10.11 0.46 -15.99
CA TYR A 236 -11.07 -0.09 -15.04
C TYR A 236 -11.92 -1.20 -15.63
N LYS A 237 -12.52 -2.00 -14.76
CA LYS A 237 -13.51 -3.02 -15.13
C LYS A 237 -14.60 -3.06 -14.05
N PHE A 238 -15.85 -3.15 -14.48
CA PHE A 238 -16.94 -3.48 -13.59
C PHE A 238 -16.84 -4.96 -13.18
N ASP A 239 -16.91 -5.23 -11.87
CA ASP A 239 -16.86 -6.58 -11.31
C ASP A 239 -17.79 -6.68 -10.10
N PRO A 240 -19.04 -7.15 -10.29
CA PRO A 240 -20.02 -7.24 -9.21
C PRO A 240 -19.67 -8.27 -8.14
N SER A 241 -18.66 -9.13 -8.38
CA SER A 241 -18.21 -10.12 -7.39
C SER A 241 -17.38 -9.53 -6.27
N ILE A 242 -16.92 -8.27 -6.40
CA ILE A 242 -16.18 -7.59 -5.35
C ILE A 242 -17.11 -7.28 -4.19
N VAL A 243 -16.92 -8.02 -3.13
CA VAL A 243 -17.57 -7.83 -1.84
C VAL A 243 -16.44 -7.63 -0.84
N ARG A 244 -16.10 -6.39 -0.52
CA ARG A 244 -15.06 -6.13 0.48
C ARG A 244 -15.58 -6.42 1.88
N GLY A 245 -14.74 -7.11 2.68
CA GLY A 245 -15.10 -7.62 3.99
C GLY A 245 -15.30 -6.59 5.11
N LEU A 246 -15.05 -5.29 4.86
CA LEU A 246 -15.28 -4.24 5.83
C LEU A 246 -16.76 -3.82 5.80
N GLU A 247 -17.43 -3.95 6.92
CA GLU A 247 -18.88 -3.70 7.05
C GLU A 247 -19.27 -2.22 6.92
N TYR A 248 -18.30 -1.30 6.87
CA TYR A 248 -18.59 0.13 6.85
C TYR A 248 -18.80 0.73 5.45
N TYR A 249 -18.54 0.00 4.36
CA TYR A 249 -18.83 0.54 3.01
C TYR A 249 -20.31 0.68 2.74
N THR A 250 -20.71 1.82 2.16
CA THR A 250 -22.10 2.21 1.94
C THR A 250 -22.46 2.45 0.47
N GLY A 251 -21.47 2.50 -0.42
CA GLY A 251 -21.65 2.83 -1.84
C GLY A 251 -20.61 2.17 -2.75
N PRO A 252 -19.99 2.94 -3.66
CA PRO A 252 -18.94 2.44 -4.55
C PRO A 252 -17.80 1.78 -3.81
N ILE A 253 -17.25 0.72 -4.39
CA ILE A 253 -16.13 -0.09 -3.86
C ILE A 253 -15.12 -0.26 -4.97
N PHE A 254 -13.84 -0.15 -4.62
CA PHE A 254 -12.73 -0.26 -5.57
C PHE A 254 -11.76 -1.35 -5.12
N GLU A 255 -11.20 -2.05 -6.08
CA GLU A 255 -10.12 -3.00 -5.83
C GLU A 255 -9.10 -2.95 -6.97
N VAL A 256 -7.81 -3.01 -6.65
CA VAL A 256 -6.74 -3.02 -7.64
C VAL A 256 -6.07 -4.37 -7.65
N ASN A 257 -6.18 -5.06 -8.76
CA ASN A 257 -5.60 -6.36 -8.99
C ASN A 257 -4.46 -6.28 -10.01
N LEU A 258 -3.46 -7.14 -9.84
CA LEU A 258 -2.38 -7.27 -10.81
C LEU A 258 -2.81 -8.14 -11.98
N ASN A 259 -2.32 -7.79 -13.18
CA ASN A 259 -2.55 -8.53 -14.42
C ASN A 259 -1.36 -9.45 -14.79
N PHE A 260 -0.46 -9.71 -13.83
CA PHE A 260 0.68 -10.61 -14.03
C PHE A 260 0.85 -11.54 -12.81
N ASP A 261 1.51 -12.67 -13.06
CA ASP A 261 1.74 -13.68 -12.04
C ASP A 261 2.78 -13.23 -11.03
N VAL A 262 2.45 -13.43 -9.74
CA VAL A 262 3.36 -13.23 -8.64
C VAL A 262 3.83 -14.58 -8.12
N LYS A 263 5.14 -14.72 -7.93
CA LYS A 263 5.77 -15.96 -7.44
C LYS A 263 6.20 -15.82 -5.98
N ASN A 264 6.10 -16.90 -5.24
CA ASN A 264 6.67 -16.99 -3.89
C ASN A 264 8.20 -17.22 -3.94
N ASN A 265 8.85 -17.26 -2.78
CA ASN A 265 10.30 -17.49 -2.68
C ASN A 265 10.78 -18.87 -3.20
N LYS A 266 9.83 -19.79 -3.48
CA LYS A 266 10.10 -21.09 -4.11
C LYS A 266 9.87 -21.07 -5.62
N GLY A 267 9.57 -19.91 -6.22
CA GLY A 267 9.29 -19.78 -7.65
C GLY A 267 7.89 -20.23 -8.09
N GLN A 268 7.00 -20.59 -7.16
CA GLN A 268 5.65 -21.05 -7.47
C GLN A 268 4.72 -19.85 -7.63
N ILE A 269 3.87 -19.87 -8.65
CA ILE A 269 2.81 -18.87 -8.84
C ILE A 269 1.84 -18.97 -7.67
N ILE A 270 1.49 -17.83 -7.10
CA ILE A 270 0.56 -17.72 -5.98
C ILE A 270 -0.62 -16.82 -6.34
N GLN A 271 -1.76 -17.08 -5.70
CA GLN A 271 -2.88 -16.15 -5.74
C GLN A 271 -2.55 -14.95 -4.84
N PHE A 272 -2.09 -13.86 -5.47
CA PHE A 272 -1.59 -12.71 -4.73
C PHE A 272 -2.72 -11.85 -4.16
N GLY A 273 -3.85 -11.72 -4.87
CA GLY A 273 -4.98 -10.84 -4.50
C GLY A 273 -4.69 -9.37 -4.77
N SER A 274 -5.54 -8.49 -4.24
CA SER A 274 -5.44 -7.04 -4.49
C SER A 274 -4.22 -6.42 -3.81
N ILE A 275 -3.64 -5.41 -4.45
CA ILE A 275 -2.55 -4.58 -3.92
C ILE A 275 -3.07 -3.31 -3.25
N GLY A 276 -4.31 -2.93 -3.53
CA GLY A 276 -4.98 -1.79 -2.97
C GLY A 276 -6.47 -1.83 -3.20
N GLY A 277 -7.17 -0.87 -2.68
CA GLY A 277 -8.59 -0.70 -2.87
C GLY A 277 -9.21 0.20 -1.82
N GLY A 278 -10.51 0.45 -1.95
CA GLY A 278 -11.23 1.37 -1.09
C GLY A 278 -12.71 1.39 -1.36
N GLY A 279 -13.35 2.48 -1.04
CA GLY A 279 -14.76 2.70 -1.30
C GLY A 279 -15.35 3.80 -0.43
N ARG A 280 -16.66 4.01 -0.58
CA ARG A 280 -17.44 5.00 0.17
C ARG A 280 -17.91 4.43 1.51
N TYR A 281 -17.76 5.24 2.58
CA TYR A 281 -18.08 4.87 3.96
C TYR A 281 -18.78 6.02 4.70
N ASP A 282 -20.00 6.34 4.29
CA ASP A 282 -20.73 7.55 4.74
C ASP A 282 -21.05 7.55 6.24
N ASN A 283 -21.18 6.39 6.87
CA ASN A 283 -21.63 6.26 8.26
C ASN A 283 -20.49 6.09 9.28
N LEU A 284 -19.23 6.07 8.85
CA LEU A 284 -18.14 5.70 9.74
C LEU A 284 -17.86 6.77 10.81
N VAL A 285 -17.87 8.04 10.40
CA VAL A 285 -17.63 9.18 11.32
C VAL A 285 -18.74 9.30 12.36
N SER A 286 -20.00 9.03 11.98
CA SER A 286 -21.15 9.09 12.89
C SER A 286 -21.10 8.06 14.02
N ASN A 287 -20.28 7.01 13.90
CA ASN A 287 -20.06 6.06 14.99
C ASN A 287 -19.23 6.63 16.13
N PHE A 288 -18.50 7.72 15.91
CA PHE A 288 -17.66 8.40 16.90
C PHE A 288 -18.24 9.72 17.39
N GLY A 289 -19.27 10.25 16.71
CA GLY A 289 -19.95 11.50 17.07
C GLY A 289 -21.20 11.68 16.22
N ASN A 290 -22.13 12.57 16.64
CA ASN A 290 -23.39 12.80 15.96
C ASN A 290 -23.23 13.74 14.73
N TYR A 291 -22.26 13.44 13.85
CA TYR A 291 -21.99 14.25 12.67
C TYR A 291 -22.21 13.46 11.38
N ASP A 292 -22.92 14.08 10.44
CA ASP A 292 -23.03 13.57 9.06
C ASP A 292 -21.77 13.98 8.28
N ALA A 293 -20.88 13.05 8.08
CA ALA A 293 -19.63 13.25 7.37
C ALA A 293 -19.41 12.11 6.36
N PRO A 294 -20.11 12.14 5.22
CA PRO A 294 -19.94 11.15 4.17
C PRO A 294 -18.49 11.16 3.68
N ALA A 295 -17.95 9.98 3.45
CA ALA A 295 -16.55 9.85 3.11
C ALA A 295 -16.30 8.73 2.10
N THR A 296 -15.21 8.86 1.36
CA THR A 296 -14.68 7.82 0.47
C THR A 296 -13.17 7.84 0.51
N GLY A 297 -12.53 6.67 0.40
CA GLY A 297 -11.09 6.56 0.51
C GLY A 297 -10.52 5.35 -0.21
N ILE A 298 -9.21 5.37 -0.41
CA ILE A 298 -8.42 4.28 -0.96
C ILE A 298 -7.25 3.94 -0.05
N SER A 299 -6.85 2.68 -0.09
CA SER A 299 -5.66 2.16 0.61
C SER A 299 -4.77 1.38 -0.35
N ILE A 300 -3.45 1.50 -0.16
CA ILE A 300 -2.43 0.67 -0.83
C ILE A 300 -1.56 0.01 0.24
N GLY A 301 -1.45 -1.31 0.20
CA GLY A 301 -0.45 -2.04 1.00
C GLY A 301 0.92 -1.90 0.34
N LEU A 302 1.79 -1.04 0.88
CA LEU A 302 3.07 -0.73 0.24
C LEU A 302 4.01 -1.92 0.18
N ASP A 303 4.03 -2.77 1.20
CA ASP A 303 4.81 -4.02 1.18
C ASP A 303 4.35 -4.95 0.05
N ARG A 304 3.04 -5.01 -0.21
CA ARG A 304 2.49 -5.77 -1.34
C ARG A 304 2.87 -5.17 -2.68
N LEU A 305 2.79 -3.84 -2.80
CA LEU A 305 3.21 -3.13 -4.00
C LEU A 305 4.71 -3.36 -4.27
N VAL A 306 5.57 -3.23 -3.26
CA VAL A 306 7.01 -3.48 -3.39
C VAL A 306 7.27 -4.93 -3.77
N TYR A 307 6.59 -5.90 -3.14
CA TYR A 307 6.72 -7.31 -3.48
C TYR A 307 6.35 -7.59 -4.94
N ALA A 308 5.26 -6.98 -5.43
CA ALA A 308 4.84 -7.07 -6.81
C ALA A 308 5.85 -6.43 -7.78
N LEU A 309 6.36 -5.24 -7.46
CA LEU A 309 7.38 -4.56 -8.28
C LEU A 309 8.67 -5.38 -8.40
N MET A 310 9.08 -6.05 -7.31
CA MET A 310 10.27 -6.92 -7.33
C MET A 310 10.14 -8.14 -8.25
N GLN A 311 8.92 -8.53 -8.66
CA GLN A 311 8.70 -9.58 -9.67
C GLN A 311 9.05 -9.11 -11.09
N LYS A 312 9.11 -7.79 -11.30
CA LYS A 312 9.38 -7.22 -12.62
C LYS A 312 10.89 -7.09 -12.86
N LYS A 313 11.36 -7.65 -13.98
CA LYS A 313 12.79 -7.61 -14.37
C LYS A 313 13.34 -6.18 -14.52
N GLU A 314 12.45 -5.24 -14.86
CA GLU A 314 12.79 -3.84 -15.10
C GLU A 314 12.91 -3.03 -13.79
N PHE A 315 12.42 -3.57 -12.67
CA PHE A 315 12.47 -2.87 -11.40
C PHE A 315 13.85 -2.97 -10.78
N LYS A 316 14.58 -1.85 -10.82
CA LYS A 316 15.88 -1.71 -10.16
C LYS A 316 15.71 -0.87 -8.91
N ILE A 317 16.07 -1.43 -7.76
CA ILE A 317 16.18 -0.63 -6.53
C ILE A 317 17.43 0.23 -6.69
N ASN A 318 17.21 1.49 -7.04
CA ASN A 318 18.30 2.45 -7.12
C ASN A 318 18.72 2.84 -5.69
N GLN A 319 19.55 2.01 -5.07
CA GLN A 319 20.15 2.35 -3.79
C GLN A 319 21.39 3.20 -4.08
N SER A 320 21.29 4.50 -3.82
CA SER A 320 22.46 5.37 -3.78
C SER A 320 23.45 4.79 -2.74
N ARG A 321 24.51 4.17 -3.22
CA ARG A 321 25.58 3.67 -2.37
C ARG A 321 26.65 4.75 -2.25
N PRO A 322 27.25 4.94 -1.06
CA PRO A 322 28.23 5.98 -0.89
C PRO A 322 29.52 5.72 -1.71
N ILE A 323 30.09 6.76 -2.24
CA ILE A 323 31.48 6.77 -2.69
C ILE A 323 32.34 6.71 -1.44
N ILE A 324 33.33 5.82 -1.39
CA ILE A 324 34.22 5.68 -0.23
C ILE A 324 35.52 6.46 -0.45
N ILE A 325 35.81 7.39 0.44
CA ILE A 325 37.12 8.02 0.53
C ILE A 325 38.00 7.16 1.42
N CYS A 326 39.06 6.57 0.84
CA CYS A 326 40.00 5.73 1.58
C CYS A 326 40.92 6.58 2.45
N VAL A 327 41.17 6.12 3.67
CA VAL A 327 42.05 6.76 4.65
C VAL A 327 43.43 6.11 4.62
N PHE A 328 44.44 6.80 4.21
CA PHE A 328 45.83 6.35 4.23
C PHE A 328 46.55 6.75 5.52
N ASN A 329 46.30 7.98 6.01
CA ASN A 329 46.89 8.52 7.20
C ASN A 329 45.94 9.52 7.87
N LYS A 330 45.80 9.44 9.20
CA LYS A 330 45.00 10.40 10.00
C LYS A 330 45.44 11.87 9.84
N SER A 331 46.73 12.12 9.62
CA SER A 331 47.22 13.47 9.41
C SER A 331 46.63 14.15 8.17
N LEU A 332 46.13 13.34 7.22
CA LEU A 332 45.50 13.81 5.97
C LEU A 332 43.97 14.03 6.13
N MET A 333 43.41 13.85 7.32
CA MET A 333 41.96 13.89 7.53
C MET A 333 41.29 15.18 7.02
N LYS A 334 41.98 16.31 7.12
CA LYS A 334 41.48 17.59 6.59
C LYS A 334 41.13 17.48 5.10
N TYR A 335 42.01 16.87 4.29
CA TYR A 335 41.81 16.72 2.85
C TYR A 335 40.66 15.79 2.52
N TYR A 336 40.46 14.72 3.29
CA TYR A 336 39.32 13.80 3.13
C TYR A 336 37.99 14.48 3.47
N ILE A 337 37.96 15.29 4.52
CA ILE A 337 36.79 16.08 4.91
C ILE A 337 36.44 17.11 3.84
N ASP A 338 37.45 17.79 3.25
CA ASP A 338 37.22 18.80 2.22
C ASP A 338 36.66 18.15 0.94
N LEU A 339 37.15 16.98 0.52
CA LEU A 339 36.55 16.19 -0.57
C LEU A 339 35.10 15.76 -0.25
N GLN A 340 34.88 15.28 0.97
CA GLN A 340 33.54 14.87 1.39
C GLN A 340 32.55 16.03 1.34
N LYS A 341 32.95 17.22 1.76
CA LYS A 341 32.13 18.44 1.69
C LYS A 341 31.77 18.79 0.25
N ILE A 342 32.74 18.74 -0.67
CA ILE A 342 32.53 19.02 -2.11
C ILE A 342 31.49 18.03 -2.67
N LEU A 343 31.68 16.73 -2.43
CA LEU A 343 30.78 15.70 -2.97
C LEU A 343 29.39 15.77 -2.36
N ARG A 344 29.27 15.93 -1.05
CA ARG A 344 27.98 16.10 -0.37
C ARG A 344 27.28 17.39 -0.78
N GLY A 345 28.00 18.47 -1.02
CA GLY A 345 27.47 19.72 -1.59
C GLY A 345 26.85 19.53 -2.98
N ALA A 346 27.35 18.56 -3.74
CA ALA A 346 26.78 18.13 -5.01
C ALA A 346 25.74 16.99 -4.90
N ASN A 347 25.20 16.72 -3.70
CA ASN A 347 24.26 15.65 -3.40
C ASN A 347 24.77 14.22 -3.71
N ILE A 348 26.08 14.01 -3.72
CA ILE A 348 26.69 12.69 -3.86
C ILE A 348 26.87 12.05 -2.49
N SER A 349 26.25 10.88 -2.32
CA SER A 349 26.43 10.09 -1.10
C SER A 349 27.91 9.70 -0.95
N THR A 350 28.53 10.10 0.16
CA THR A 350 29.98 9.95 0.37
C THR A 350 30.29 9.61 1.82
N GLU A 351 31.18 8.65 2.01
CA GLU A 351 31.65 8.19 3.32
C GLU A 351 33.18 8.20 3.35
N ILE A 352 33.77 8.81 4.38
CA ILE A 352 35.19 8.60 4.70
C ILE A 352 35.25 7.27 5.46
N TYR A 353 36.13 6.37 5.03
CA TYR A 353 36.24 5.06 5.70
C TYR A 353 36.48 5.23 7.21
N PRO A 354 35.63 4.63 8.08
CA PRO A 354 35.69 4.88 9.51
C PRO A 354 36.73 3.96 10.20
N GLY A 355 38.01 4.23 9.98
CA GLY A 355 39.04 3.43 10.61
C GLY A 355 40.42 3.63 9.98
N GLU A 356 41.43 2.93 10.56
CA GLU A 356 42.84 3.00 10.15
C GLU A 356 43.33 1.69 9.52
N ASN A 357 42.41 0.92 9.01
CA ASN A 357 42.77 -0.37 8.41
C ASN A 357 43.58 -0.19 7.12
N LYS A 358 44.41 -1.19 6.82
CA LYS A 358 45.14 -1.23 5.53
C LYS A 358 44.19 -1.10 4.36
N LEU A 359 44.65 -0.49 3.25
CA LEU A 359 43.83 -0.22 2.05
C LEU A 359 43.05 -1.46 1.57
N LYS A 360 43.62 -2.66 1.64
CA LYS A 360 42.94 -3.90 1.28
C LYS A 360 41.61 -4.09 2.01
N LYS A 361 41.56 -3.87 3.33
CA LYS A 361 40.31 -3.98 4.11
C LYS A 361 39.31 -2.91 3.77
N GLN A 362 39.76 -1.70 3.45
CA GLN A 362 38.88 -0.60 3.02
C GLN A 362 38.26 -0.93 1.66
N MET A 363 39.03 -1.52 0.74
CA MET A 363 38.52 -1.99 -0.55
C MET A 363 37.52 -3.16 -0.38
N GLU A 364 37.79 -4.09 0.51
CA GLU A 364 36.84 -5.17 0.86
C GLU A 364 35.52 -4.62 1.40
N TYR A 365 35.60 -3.61 2.27
CA TYR A 365 34.41 -2.90 2.78
C TYR A 365 33.61 -2.23 1.66
N ALA A 366 34.28 -1.43 0.82
CA ALA A 366 33.64 -0.75 -0.30
C ALA A 366 32.94 -1.73 -1.26
N ASN A 367 33.57 -2.86 -1.56
CA ASN A 367 32.98 -3.94 -2.36
C ASN A 367 31.77 -4.58 -1.64
N LYS A 368 31.87 -4.87 -0.33
CA LYS A 368 30.80 -5.48 0.44
C LYS A 368 29.55 -4.61 0.50
N ILE A 369 29.71 -3.29 0.65
CA ILE A 369 28.60 -2.34 0.61
C ILE A 369 28.15 -2.00 -0.81
N LYS A 370 28.82 -2.56 -1.84
CA LYS A 370 28.56 -2.30 -3.27
C LYS A 370 28.69 -0.81 -3.63
N SER A 371 29.72 -0.16 -3.08
CA SER A 371 30.06 1.21 -3.48
C SER A 371 30.33 1.26 -4.99
N PRO A 372 29.87 2.28 -5.73
CA PRO A 372 30.16 2.42 -7.17
C PRO A 372 31.65 2.67 -7.41
N ALA A 373 32.32 3.45 -6.56
CA ALA A 373 33.72 3.81 -6.68
C ALA A 373 34.36 4.14 -5.33
N VAL A 374 35.68 4.12 -5.30
CA VAL A 374 36.48 4.64 -4.19
C VAL A 374 37.37 5.77 -4.63
N ILE A 375 37.68 6.69 -3.71
CA ILE A 375 38.64 7.77 -3.90
C ILE A 375 39.88 7.46 -3.08
N LEU A 376 41.00 7.40 -3.77
CA LEU A 376 42.33 7.28 -3.21
C LEU A 376 42.98 8.65 -3.21
N TYR A 377 43.31 9.21 -2.05
CA TYR A 377 43.87 10.55 -1.92
C TYR A 377 44.97 10.56 -0.87
N GLY A 378 46.08 9.93 -1.21
CA GLY A 378 47.28 9.85 -0.38
C GLY A 378 48.19 11.07 -0.55
N GLU A 379 49.38 11.03 0.08
CA GLU A 379 50.34 12.14 0.05
C GLU A 379 50.75 12.58 -1.36
N ASN A 380 50.92 11.61 -2.29
CA ASN A 380 51.30 11.91 -3.66
C ASN A 380 50.17 12.60 -4.42
N GLU A 381 48.96 12.10 -4.32
CA GLU A 381 47.77 12.69 -4.95
C GLU A 381 47.49 14.08 -4.41
N ILE A 382 47.72 14.32 -3.11
CA ILE A 382 47.57 15.63 -2.46
C ILE A 382 48.60 16.63 -3.03
N LYS A 383 49.87 16.22 -3.15
CA LYS A 383 50.92 17.09 -3.72
C LYS A 383 50.62 17.59 -5.13
N ILE A 384 49.96 16.74 -5.94
CA ILE A 384 49.60 17.10 -7.32
C ILE A 384 48.18 17.63 -7.44
N GLY A 385 47.38 17.66 -6.35
CA GLY A 385 46.00 18.14 -6.32
C GLY A 385 45.01 17.25 -7.10
N LYS A 386 45.34 15.99 -7.33
CA LYS A 386 44.55 15.08 -8.17
C LYS A 386 44.27 13.76 -7.43
N PRO A 387 43.10 13.58 -6.78
CA PRO A 387 42.69 12.28 -6.25
C PRO A 387 42.55 11.24 -7.37
N THR A 388 42.77 9.98 -7.05
CA THR A 388 42.53 8.86 -7.95
C THR A 388 41.15 8.30 -7.68
N LEU A 389 40.28 8.31 -8.68
CA LEU A 389 38.96 7.68 -8.67
C LEU A 389 39.08 6.28 -9.26
N ARG A 390 38.70 5.25 -8.45
CA ARG A 390 38.64 3.85 -8.89
C ARG A 390 37.23 3.36 -8.94
N VAL A 391 36.76 3.00 -10.14
CA VAL A 391 35.45 2.41 -10.38
C VAL A 391 35.48 0.93 -9.99
N LEU A 392 34.69 0.52 -9.00
CA LEU A 392 34.79 -0.84 -8.46
C LEU A 392 34.27 -1.92 -9.41
N ARG A 393 33.31 -1.58 -10.28
CA ARG A 393 32.75 -2.53 -11.25
C ARG A 393 33.71 -2.88 -12.39
N SER A 394 34.43 -1.91 -12.92
CA SER A 394 35.38 -2.08 -14.06
C SER A 394 36.81 -2.27 -13.58
N GLY A 395 37.16 -1.83 -12.38
CA GLY A 395 38.54 -1.73 -11.89
C GLY A 395 39.33 -0.55 -12.50
N GLU A 396 38.69 0.28 -13.31
CA GLU A 396 39.33 1.44 -13.96
C GLU A 396 39.75 2.49 -12.93
N GLU A 397 40.94 3.01 -13.06
CA GLU A 397 41.48 4.08 -12.23
C GLU A 397 41.78 5.32 -13.07
N LYS A 398 41.38 6.49 -12.58
CA LYS A 398 41.62 7.80 -13.21
C LYS A 398 42.14 8.79 -12.17
N SER A 399 43.23 9.47 -12.47
CA SER A 399 43.66 10.64 -11.70
C SER A 399 42.88 11.86 -12.20
N ILE A 400 42.10 12.51 -11.33
CA ILE A 400 41.13 13.55 -11.71
C ILE A 400 41.37 14.79 -10.88
N LYS A 401 41.28 15.97 -11.50
CA LYS A 401 41.32 17.23 -10.75
C LYS A 401 40.09 17.34 -9.83
N ILE A 402 40.25 17.97 -8.66
CA ILE A 402 39.16 18.12 -7.67
C ILE A 402 37.95 18.82 -8.30
N GLU A 403 38.18 19.82 -9.16
CA GLU A 403 37.10 20.56 -9.87
C GLU A 403 36.26 19.68 -10.81
N ASP A 404 36.84 18.63 -11.39
CA ASP A 404 36.17 17.71 -12.31
C ASP A 404 35.57 16.47 -11.61
N LEU A 405 35.92 16.22 -10.33
CA LEU A 405 35.61 15.00 -9.61
C LEU A 405 34.11 14.76 -9.51
N VAL A 406 33.31 15.80 -9.24
CA VAL A 406 31.84 15.72 -9.17
C VAL A 406 31.27 15.22 -10.49
N ASN A 407 31.69 15.81 -11.62
CA ASN A 407 31.19 15.45 -12.94
C ASN A 407 31.55 14.00 -13.32
N GLU A 408 32.77 13.57 -13.01
CA GLU A 408 33.20 12.20 -13.29
C GLU A 408 32.43 11.15 -12.43
N ILE A 409 32.19 11.47 -11.16
CA ILE A 409 31.39 10.57 -10.30
C ILE A 409 29.93 10.51 -10.76
N GLN A 410 29.33 11.64 -11.20
CA GLN A 410 27.95 11.65 -11.70
C GLN A 410 27.73 10.78 -12.94
N LYS A 411 28.79 10.51 -13.74
CA LYS A 411 28.71 9.56 -14.87
C LYS A 411 28.68 8.09 -14.44
N ILE A 412 29.06 7.80 -13.19
CA ILE A 412 29.21 6.43 -12.67
C ILE A 412 28.00 6.00 -11.85
N ILE A 413 27.32 6.96 -11.17
CA ILE A 413 26.14 6.73 -10.27
C ILE A 413 24.79 6.98 -11.01
#